data_746adecd94127f4012dd2be0502cdef6
#
_entry.id   746adecd94127f4012dd2be0502cdef6
#
_cell.length_a   1.000
_cell.length_b   1.000
_cell.length_c   1.000
_cell.angle_alpha   90.00
_cell.angle_beta   90.00
_cell.angle_gamma   90.00
#
_symmetry.space_group_name_H-M   'P 1'
#
loop_
_entity.id
_entity.type
_entity.pdbx_description
1 polymer ?
#
loop_
_entity_poly.entity_id
_entity_poly.type
_entity_poly.pdbx_seq_one_letter_code
_entity_poly.pdbx_strand_id
1 'polypeptide(L)'
;VVNTLHIKRSYMSFAEMKKRSKTNLSSLIKETEKISNPNSNFGDADDRYWRPELDKSGNGYAIIRFLPAPDGEDLPWARIWNHGFQGPGGWYIENSLTTIGQKDPVSEHNSQLWNSGIEANKEVARKQKRRLNYTSNVYIIKDPANPQNEGQVKLYRYGKKIFDKINDLMNPEFEDESPVNPFDLWEGANFKMKIRKVEGYSNYDKSEFDTPSALLEDDERMEEIWNSQSSLKELVSADKFKSYDELKEKLDRVLGLGEMSKPKQQEVPFDGGEAYTPPPKPAEQDEDDESLDYFQKLAETA
;
A
#
# COMPACT_ATOMS: atom_id res chain seq x y z
N VAL A 1 -19.30 42.98 39.63
CA VAL A 1 -18.24 43.28 38.67
C VAL A 1 -18.24 42.16 37.64
N VAL A 2 -18.85 42.43 36.47
CA VAL A 2 -18.97 41.46 35.38
C VAL A 2 -17.80 41.69 34.43
N ASN A 3 -16.90 40.71 34.30
CA ASN A 3 -15.75 40.76 33.41
C ASN A 3 -16.17 40.26 32.01
N THR A 4 -16.38 41.18 31.08
CA THR A 4 -16.73 40.90 29.68
C THR A 4 -15.45 40.62 28.92
N LEU A 5 -15.19 39.35 28.65
CA LEU A 5 -14.09 38.94 27.75
C LEU A 5 -14.45 39.33 26.29
N HIS A 6 -13.79 40.37 25.79
CA HIS A 6 -13.84 40.75 24.38
C HIS A 6 -12.98 39.79 23.57
N ILE A 7 -13.61 38.81 22.87
CA ILE A 7 -12.95 37.98 21.86
C ILE A 7 -12.70 38.88 20.64
N LYS A 8 -11.48 39.34 20.45
CA LYS A 8 -11.02 39.99 19.20
C LYS A 8 -11.04 38.94 18.07
N ARG A 9 -12.08 38.95 17.26
CA ARG A 9 -12.03 38.29 15.93
C ARG A 9 -10.99 39.02 15.09
N SER A 10 -9.85 38.40 14.85
CA SER A 10 -8.86 38.86 13.89
C SER A 10 -9.43 38.66 12.49
N TYR A 11 -9.82 39.74 11.84
CA TYR A 11 -10.20 39.74 10.42
C TYR A 11 -8.92 39.73 9.60
N MET A 12 -8.77 38.72 8.74
CA MET A 12 -7.65 38.60 7.81
C MET A 12 -7.67 39.78 6.83
N SER A 13 -6.53 40.46 6.65
CA SER A 13 -6.45 41.58 5.71
C SER A 13 -6.57 41.13 4.25
N PHE A 14 -7.08 41.97 3.36
CA PHE A 14 -7.19 41.68 1.92
C PHE A 14 -5.83 41.36 1.28
N ALA A 15 -4.74 41.94 1.80
CA ALA A 15 -3.37 41.65 1.37
C ALA A 15 -2.93 40.24 1.75
N GLU A 16 -3.35 39.72 2.91
CA GLU A 16 -3.09 38.34 3.32
C GLU A 16 -3.93 37.36 2.50
N MET A 17 -5.17 37.71 2.16
CA MET A 17 -6.01 36.91 1.26
C MET A 17 -5.42 36.81 -0.15
N LYS A 18 -4.82 37.88 -0.67
CA LYS A 18 -4.13 37.91 -1.96
C LYS A 18 -2.85 37.06 -1.98
N LYS A 19 -2.13 37.00 -0.86
CA LYS A 19 -0.97 36.11 -0.69
C LYS A 19 -1.38 34.63 -0.61
N ARG A 20 -2.44 34.31 0.10
CA ARG A 20 -3.02 32.96 0.20
C ARG A 20 -3.64 32.48 -1.11
N SER A 21 -4.21 33.36 -1.91
CA SER A 21 -4.83 33.02 -3.21
C SER A 21 -3.85 32.35 -4.18
N LYS A 22 -2.56 32.73 -4.16
CA LYS A 22 -1.52 32.10 -4.99
C LYS A 22 -1.10 30.71 -4.47
N THR A 23 -1.21 30.47 -3.17
CA THR A 23 -0.87 29.19 -2.54
C THR A 23 -2.04 28.20 -2.61
N ASN A 24 -3.27 28.73 -2.71
CA ASN A 24 -4.50 27.90 -2.75
C ASN A 24 -4.74 27.25 -4.12
N LEU A 25 -4.20 27.79 -5.21
CA LEU A 25 -4.44 27.22 -6.55
C LEU A 25 -3.82 25.83 -6.70
N SER A 26 -2.61 25.61 -6.17
CA SER A 26 -1.98 24.29 -6.20
C SER A 26 -2.71 23.27 -5.30
N SER A 27 -3.28 23.73 -4.18
CA SER A 27 -4.10 22.89 -3.30
C SER A 27 -5.46 22.57 -3.93
N LEU A 28 -6.07 23.52 -4.63
CA LEU A 28 -7.31 23.32 -5.39
C LEU A 28 -7.11 22.42 -6.60
N ILE A 29 -5.98 22.54 -7.31
CA ILE A 29 -5.63 21.63 -8.41
C ILE A 29 -5.43 20.22 -7.88
N LYS A 30 -4.71 20.03 -6.77
CA LYS A 30 -4.57 18.71 -6.11
C LYS A 30 -5.92 18.12 -5.67
N GLU A 31 -6.84 18.96 -5.21
CA GLU A 31 -8.18 18.53 -4.81
C GLU A 31 -9.08 18.17 -6.01
N THR A 32 -8.99 18.94 -7.10
CA THR A 32 -9.69 18.60 -8.36
C THR A 32 -9.12 17.37 -9.05
N GLU A 33 -7.81 17.12 -8.95
CA GLU A 33 -7.19 15.89 -9.42
C GLU A 33 -7.63 14.66 -8.61
N LYS A 34 -7.82 14.80 -7.29
CA LYS A 34 -8.42 13.75 -6.44
C LYS A 34 -9.86 13.42 -6.86
N ILE A 35 -10.66 14.42 -7.23
CA ILE A 35 -12.04 14.24 -7.67
C ILE A 35 -12.11 13.64 -9.08
N SER A 36 -11.15 13.95 -9.94
CA SER A 36 -11.09 13.47 -11.33
C SER A 36 -10.57 12.03 -11.45
N ASN A 37 -10.03 11.46 -10.39
CA ASN A 37 -9.48 10.11 -10.38
C ASN A 37 -10.18 9.23 -9.32
N PRO A 38 -11.40 8.69 -9.60
CA PRO A 38 -12.20 7.94 -8.65
C PRO A 38 -11.55 6.61 -8.21
N ASN A 39 -10.41 6.23 -8.80
CA ASN A 39 -9.64 5.05 -8.41
C ASN A 39 -8.61 5.32 -7.28
N SER A 40 -8.52 6.53 -6.75
CA SER A 40 -7.64 6.86 -5.62
C SER A 40 -8.36 6.79 -4.26
N ASN A 41 -9.41 5.96 -4.11
CA ASN A 41 -10.07 5.68 -2.83
C ASN A 41 -9.20 4.80 -1.89
N PHE A 42 -7.92 5.13 -1.74
CA PHE A 42 -7.23 4.97 -0.47
C PHE A 42 -7.51 6.27 0.30
N GLY A 43 -8.19 6.15 1.44
CA GLY A 43 -8.53 7.26 2.32
C GLY A 43 -7.40 8.28 2.44
N ASP A 44 -7.70 9.52 2.83
CA ASP A 44 -6.82 10.69 2.84
C ASP A 44 -5.34 10.33 2.67
N ALA A 45 -4.76 10.74 1.53
CA ALA A 45 -3.41 10.30 1.18
C ALA A 45 -2.49 10.68 2.36
N ASP A 46 -2.11 9.69 3.16
CA ASP A 46 -1.19 9.91 4.28
C ASP A 46 0.15 10.40 3.68
N ASP A 47 0.45 11.66 3.87
CA ASP A 47 1.63 12.34 3.33
C ASP A 47 2.96 11.72 3.80
N ARG A 48 2.90 10.84 4.80
CA ARG A 48 4.07 10.06 5.24
C ARG A 48 4.48 9.00 4.22
N TYR A 49 3.53 8.52 3.38
CA TYR A 49 3.81 7.50 2.38
C TYR A 49 4.40 8.09 1.11
N TRP A 50 5.43 7.44 0.62
CA TRP A 50 6.03 7.69 -0.68
C TRP A 50 5.87 6.48 -1.59
N ARG A 51 5.72 6.76 -2.85
CA ARG A 51 5.82 5.78 -3.94
C ARG A 51 6.47 6.43 -5.15
N PRO A 52 7.27 5.70 -5.94
CA PRO A 52 7.83 6.24 -7.17
C PRO A 52 6.71 6.56 -8.15
N GLU A 53 6.82 7.71 -8.81
CA GLU A 53 5.94 8.06 -9.91
C GLU A 53 6.39 7.34 -11.18
N LEU A 54 5.42 6.91 -11.99
CA LEU A 54 5.67 6.22 -13.24
C LEU A 54 5.43 7.17 -14.42
N ASP A 55 6.29 7.07 -15.44
CA ASP A 55 6.08 7.79 -16.69
C ASP A 55 4.87 7.23 -17.48
N LYS A 56 4.54 7.85 -18.61
CA LYS A 56 3.43 7.43 -19.48
C LYS A 56 3.58 6.00 -20.01
N SER A 57 4.80 5.47 -20.04
CA SER A 57 5.12 4.10 -20.47
C SER A 57 5.05 3.10 -19.32
N GLY A 58 4.85 3.57 -18.08
CA GLY A 58 4.82 2.75 -16.87
C GLY A 58 6.20 2.43 -16.32
N ASN A 59 7.24 3.21 -16.71
CA ASN A 59 8.57 3.09 -16.14
C ASN A 59 8.75 4.05 -14.98
N GLY A 60 9.50 3.63 -13.97
CA GLY A 60 9.86 4.45 -12.82
C GLY A 60 11.31 4.20 -12.39
N TYR A 61 11.91 5.22 -11.80
CA TYR A 61 13.25 5.14 -11.26
C TYR A 61 13.37 5.97 -9.99
N ALA A 62 13.97 5.37 -8.96
CA ALA A 62 14.33 6.06 -7.74
C ALA A 62 15.53 5.37 -7.08
N ILE A 63 16.24 6.07 -6.20
CA ILE A 63 17.23 5.48 -5.30
C ILE A 63 16.80 5.79 -3.87
N ILE A 64 16.68 4.75 -3.06
CA ILE A 64 16.31 4.85 -1.66
C ILE A 64 17.31 4.08 -0.80
N ARG A 65 17.38 4.42 0.50
CA ARG A 65 18.00 3.61 1.53
C ARG A 65 16.92 3.15 2.49
N PHE A 66 16.80 1.85 2.72
CA PHE A 66 16.01 1.32 3.82
C PHE A 66 16.68 1.71 5.15
N LEU A 67 15.87 2.12 6.12
CA LEU A 67 16.37 2.58 7.41
C LEU A 67 16.23 1.47 8.47
N PRO A 68 17.07 1.48 9.53
CA PRO A 68 16.96 0.54 10.64
C PRO A 68 15.61 0.68 11.36
N ALA A 69 15.37 -0.20 12.32
CA ALA A 69 14.17 -0.09 13.14
C ALA A 69 14.10 1.28 13.85
N PRO A 70 12.90 1.89 13.94
CA PRO A 70 12.69 3.08 14.76
C PRO A 70 13.02 2.80 16.23
N ASP A 71 13.27 3.86 17.00
CA ASP A 71 13.58 3.73 18.43
C ASP A 71 12.46 2.96 19.17
N GLY A 72 12.88 1.99 19.99
CA GLY A 72 11.98 1.10 20.74
C GLY A 72 11.21 0.07 19.90
N GLU A 73 11.60 -0.15 18.64
CA GLU A 73 11.05 -1.18 17.75
C GLU A 73 12.11 -2.22 17.37
N ASP A 74 11.70 -3.49 17.20
CA ASP A 74 12.62 -4.59 16.95
C ASP A 74 12.90 -4.84 15.47
N LEU A 75 11.95 -4.46 14.59
CA LEU A 75 12.00 -4.76 13.16
C LEU A 75 11.95 -3.48 12.31
N PRO A 76 12.74 -3.42 11.23
CA PRO A 76 12.73 -2.29 10.29
C PRO A 76 11.59 -2.37 9.27
N TRP A 77 10.61 -3.23 9.47
CA TRP A 77 9.40 -3.34 8.65
C TRP A 77 8.18 -3.76 9.46
N ALA A 78 7.01 -3.25 9.06
CA ALA A 78 5.71 -3.77 9.45
C ALA A 78 5.17 -4.72 8.37
N ARG A 79 4.52 -5.82 8.77
CA ARG A 79 3.85 -6.78 7.88
C ARG A 79 2.35 -6.55 7.95
N ILE A 80 1.71 -6.28 6.82
CA ILE A 80 0.29 -6.00 6.77
C ILE A 80 -0.36 -6.86 5.69
N TRP A 81 -1.30 -7.70 6.10
CA TRP A 81 -2.15 -8.44 5.19
C TRP A 81 -3.31 -7.55 4.73
N ASN A 82 -3.64 -7.59 3.46
CA ASN A 82 -4.81 -6.90 2.92
C ASN A 82 -5.53 -7.75 1.88
N HIS A 83 -6.80 -7.43 1.66
CA HIS A 83 -7.59 -7.94 0.57
C HIS A 83 -7.80 -6.85 -0.48
N GLY A 84 -7.76 -7.24 -1.77
CA GLY A 84 -8.04 -6.34 -2.88
C GLY A 84 -8.67 -7.12 -4.03
N PHE A 85 -10.00 -7.10 -4.13
CA PHE A 85 -10.74 -7.77 -5.19
C PHE A 85 -12.02 -7.00 -5.56
N GLN A 86 -12.56 -7.31 -6.73
CA GLN A 86 -13.80 -6.72 -7.22
C GLN A 86 -14.91 -7.77 -7.20
N GLY A 87 -16.07 -7.37 -6.65
CA GLY A 87 -17.31 -8.13 -6.71
C GLY A 87 -18.41 -7.35 -7.44
N PRO A 88 -19.63 -7.91 -7.55
CA PRO A 88 -20.77 -7.23 -8.18
C PRO A 88 -21.12 -5.88 -7.55
N GLY A 89 -20.91 -5.71 -6.24
CA GLY A 89 -21.16 -4.47 -5.50
C GLY A 89 -19.97 -3.50 -5.46
N GLY A 90 -18.91 -3.72 -6.26
CA GLY A 90 -17.75 -2.85 -6.36
C GLY A 90 -16.45 -3.45 -5.81
N TRP A 91 -15.52 -2.59 -5.38
CA TRP A 91 -14.23 -3.00 -4.86
C TRP A 91 -14.24 -3.25 -3.35
N TYR A 92 -13.67 -4.38 -2.96
CA TYR A 92 -13.27 -4.66 -1.58
C TYR A 92 -11.77 -4.39 -1.47
N ILE A 93 -11.38 -3.33 -0.79
CA ILE A 93 -9.98 -2.97 -0.52
C ILE A 93 -9.90 -2.62 0.95
N GLU A 94 -9.33 -3.51 1.78
CA GLU A 94 -9.23 -3.36 3.23
C GLU A 94 -8.02 -4.13 3.78
N ASN A 95 -7.50 -3.67 4.90
CA ASN A 95 -6.54 -4.44 5.67
C ASN A 95 -7.25 -5.62 6.34
N SER A 96 -6.59 -6.78 6.34
CA SER A 96 -7.12 -7.99 6.97
C SER A 96 -6.83 -8.00 8.47
N LEU A 97 -7.84 -8.33 9.26
CA LEU A 97 -7.72 -8.52 10.72
C LEU A 97 -6.74 -9.63 11.11
N THR A 98 -6.41 -10.54 10.18
CA THR A 98 -5.37 -11.55 10.41
C THR A 98 -3.98 -10.93 10.63
N THR A 99 -3.75 -9.69 10.23
CA THR A 99 -2.53 -8.92 10.55
C THR A 99 -2.31 -8.81 12.07
N ILE A 100 -3.39 -8.61 12.81
CA ILE A 100 -3.38 -8.45 14.27
C ILE A 100 -3.87 -9.72 14.99
N GLY A 101 -3.86 -10.87 14.32
CA GLY A 101 -4.20 -12.17 14.89
C GLY A 101 -5.70 -12.36 15.16
N GLN A 102 -6.58 -11.55 14.58
CA GLN A 102 -8.02 -11.65 14.74
C GLN A 102 -8.68 -12.37 13.56
N LYS A 103 -9.90 -12.86 13.78
CA LYS A 103 -10.75 -13.43 12.72
C LYS A 103 -11.07 -12.38 11.67
N ASP A 104 -11.11 -12.80 10.42
CA ASP A 104 -11.34 -11.92 9.27
C ASP A 104 -12.47 -12.48 8.40
N PRO A 105 -13.50 -11.69 8.07
CA PRO A 105 -14.69 -12.20 7.37
C PRO A 105 -14.40 -12.69 5.96
N VAL A 106 -13.40 -12.12 5.25
CA VAL A 106 -13.00 -12.59 3.92
C VAL A 106 -12.26 -13.92 4.04
N SER A 107 -11.40 -14.07 5.03
CA SER A 107 -10.69 -15.32 5.29
C SER A 107 -11.65 -16.45 5.60
N GLU A 108 -12.68 -16.22 6.43
CA GLU A 108 -13.73 -17.21 6.73
C GLU A 108 -14.56 -17.55 5.50
N HIS A 109 -14.97 -16.56 4.72
CA HIS A 109 -15.69 -16.78 3.46
C HIS A 109 -14.85 -17.61 2.47
N ASN A 110 -13.58 -17.29 2.30
CA ASN A 110 -12.67 -18.03 1.43
C ASN A 110 -12.46 -19.48 1.91
N SER A 111 -12.38 -19.73 3.23
CA SER A 111 -12.36 -21.07 3.79
C SER A 111 -13.60 -21.90 3.36
N GLN A 112 -14.78 -21.31 3.46
CA GLN A 112 -16.02 -21.98 3.06
C GLN A 112 -16.03 -22.29 1.56
N LEU A 113 -15.60 -21.36 0.71
CA LEU A 113 -15.48 -21.56 -0.73
C LEU A 113 -14.48 -22.69 -1.05
N TRP A 114 -13.33 -22.68 -0.40
CA TRP A 114 -12.30 -23.69 -0.61
C TRP A 114 -12.75 -25.09 -0.20
N ASN A 115 -13.37 -25.19 0.96
CA ASN A 115 -13.85 -26.46 1.53
C ASN A 115 -15.12 -27.00 0.85
N SER A 116 -15.76 -26.22 -0.04
CA SER A 116 -16.92 -26.69 -0.81
C SER A 116 -16.60 -27.83 -1.79
N GLY A 117 -15.32 -28.04 -2.11
CA GLY A 117 -14.89 -29.03 -3.10
C GLY A 117 -15.15 -28.64 -4.55
N ILE A 118 -15.83 -27.52 -4.81
CA ILE A 118 -16.20 -27.04 -6.14
C ILE A 118 -15.07 -26.20 -6.71
N GLU A 119 -14.50 -26.58 -7.85
CA GLU A 119 -13.34 -25.87 -8.43
C GLU A 119 -13.63 -24.39 -8.76
N ALA A 120 -14.83 -24.09 -9.24
CA ALA A 120 -15.23 -22.69 -9.47
C ALA A 120 -15.17 -21.83 -8.19
N ASN A 121 -15.52 -22.40 -7.04
CA ASN A 121 -15.42 -21.70 -5.75
C ASN A 121 -13.97 -21.52 -5.31
N LYS A 122 -13.12 -22.50 -5.56
CA LYS A 122 -11.67 -22.37 -5.27
C LYS A 122 -11.02 -21.27 -6.11
N GLU A 123 -11.41 -21.12 -7.37
CA GLU A 123 -10.94 -20.01 -8.22
C GLU A 123 -11.37 -18.65 -7.67
N VAL A 124 -12.58 -18.54 -7.13
CA VAL A 124 -13.03 -17.32 -6.46
C VAL A 124 -12.18 -17.05 -5.21
N ALA A 125 -11.95 -18.07 -4.39
CA ALA A 125 -11.11 -17.95 -3.19
C ALA A 125 -9.67 -17.53 -3.53
N ARG A 126 -9.06 -18.07 -4.60
CA ARG A 126 -7.73 -17.66 -5.10
C ARG A 126 -7.69 -16.17 -5.45
N LYS A 127 -8.72 -15.64 -6.12
CA LYS A 127 -8.83 -14.22 -6.48
C LYS A 127 -9.03 -13.30 -5.28
N GLN A 128 -9.64 -13.79 -4.21
CA GLN A 128 -9.96 -13.04 -3.00
C GLN A 128 -8.92 -13.22 -1.88
N LYS A 129 -7.89 -14.07 -2.13
CA LYS A 129 -6.85 -14.33 -1.12
C LYS A 129 -6.21 -13.03 -0.62
N ARG A 130 -5.85 -13.00 0.65
CA ARG A 130 -5.09 -11.89 1.23
C ARG A 130 -3.70 -11.79 0.60
N ARG A 131 -3.17 -10.58 0.52
CA ARG A 131 -1.83 -10.28 0.02
C ARG A 131 -0.99 -9.69 1.14
N LEU A 132 0.25 -10.16 1.26
CA LEU A 132 1.20 -9.61 2.21
C LEU A 132 1.90 -8.40 1.60
N ASN A 133 1.91 -7.31 2.37
CA ASN A 133 2.70 -6.13 2.10
C ASN A 133 3.61 -5.84 3.29
N TYR A 134 4.75 -5.26 2.98
CA TYR A 134 5.71 -4.75 3.95
C TYR A 134 5.71 -3.23 3.89
N THR A 135 5.96 -2.60 5.00
CA THR A 135 6.15 -1.14 5.07
C THR A 135 7.39 -0.87 5.90
N SER A 136 8.32 -0.10 5.34
CA SER A 136 9.55 0.33 6.01
C SER A 136 9.70 1.84 5.91
N ASN A 137 10.44 2.43 6.85
CA ASN A 137 10.97 3.76 6.65
C ASN A 137 12.11 3.72 5.62
N VAL A 138 12.11 4.68 4.72
CA VAL A 138 13.15 4.83 3.70
C VAL A 138 13.61 6.29 3.64
N TYR A 139 14.90 6.49 3.42
CA TYR A 139 15.46 7.77 3.04
C TYR A 139 15.52 7.88 1.53
N ILE A 140 14.95 8.95 0.97
CA ILE A 140 14.89 9.14 -0.49
C ILE A 140 16.16 9.84 -0.93
N ILE A 141 17.04 9.11 -1.62
CA ILE A 141 18.32 9.63 -2.13
C ILE A 141 18.11 10.33 -3.47
N LYS A 142 17.31 9.71 -4.35
CA LYS A 142 17.00 10.26 -5.67
C LYS A 142 15.58 9.92 -6.11
N ASP A 143 14.84 10.95 -6.50
CA ASP A 143 13.49 10.84 -7.06
C ASP A 143 13.34 11.83 -8.22
N PRO A 144 13.80 11.46 -9.44
CA PRO A 144 13.81 12.39 -10.57
C PRO A 144 12.43 12.90 -11.00
N ALA A 145 11.37 12.13 -10.71
CA ALA A 145 10.00 12.55 -11.00
C ALA A 145 9.50 13.60 -10.00
N ASN A 146 9.95 13.50 -8.73
CA ASN A 146 9.55 14.38 -7.64
C ASN A 146 10.75 14.79 -6.79
N PRO A 147 11.67 15.66 -7.28
CA PRO A 147 12.90 16.00 -6.57
C PRO A 147 12.70 16.61 -5.18
N GLN A 148 11.49 17.14 -4.90
CA GLN A 148 11.14 17.65 -3.57
C GLN A 148 11.10 16.57 -2.48
N ASN A 149 11.03 15.29 -2.85
CA ASN A 149 11.09 14.18 -1.91
C ASN A 149 12.53 13.83 -1.49
N GLU A 150 13.53 14.23 -2.28
CA GLU A 150 14.92 13.91 -2.02
C GLU A 150 15.37 14.48 -0.68
N GLY A 151 16.10 13.71 0.09
CA GLY A 151 16.53 14.07 1.44
C GLY A 151 15.47 13.90 2.53
N GLN A 152 14.29 13.34 2.23
CA GLN A 152 13.23 13.10 3.20
C GLN A 152 13.17 11.63 3.63
N VAL A 153 12.73 11.42 4.88
CA VAL A 153 12.33 10.12 5.40
C VAL A 153 10.85 9.92 5.15
N LYS A 154 10.49 8.80 4.54
CA LYS A 154 9.11 8.46 4.18
C LYS A 154 8.82 6.98 4.46
N LEU A 155 7.54 6.63 4.61
CA LEU A 155 7.08 5.26 4.61
C LEU A 155 7.00 4.75 3.17
N TYR A 156 7.59 3.59 2.92
CA TYR A 156 7.47 2.90 1.64
C TYR A 156 6.81 1.55 1.81
N ARG A 157 5.72 1.33 1.06
CA ARG A 157 4.97 0.07 1.04
C ARG A 157 5.38 -0.74 -0.18
N TYR A 158 5.77 -1.99 0.04
CA TYR A 158 6.25 -2.89 -1.01
C TYR A 158 5.76 -4.32 -0.80
N GLY A 159 5.77 -5.10 -1.89
CA GLY A 159 5.36 -6.50 -1.89
C GLY A 159 6.52 -7.47 -1.76
N LYS A 160 6.19 -8.77 -1.85
CA LYS A 160 7.13 -9.90 -1.73
C LYS A 160 8.35 -9.75 -2.64
N LYS A 161 8.19 -9.39 -3.92
CA LYS A 161 9.32 -9.29 -4.89
C LYS A 161 10.45 -8.35 -4.46
N ILE A 162 10.14 -7.28 -3.73
CA ILE A 162 11.16 -6.39 -3.16
C ILE A 162 11.70 -6.97 -1.86
N PHE A 163 10.82 -7.57 -1.03
CA PHE A 163 11.25 -8.21 0.20
C PHE A 163 12.21 -9.38 -0.07
N ASP A 164 11.97 -10.18 -1.12
CA ASP A 164 12.87 -11.26 -1.54
C ASP A 164 14.27 -10.72 -1.84
N LYS A 165 14.39 -9.61 -2.60
CA LYS A 165 15.70 -8.98 -2.85
C LYS A 165 16.40 -8.50 -1.59
N ILE A 166 15.63 -8.04 -0.57
CA ILE A 166 16.17 -7.70 0.76
C ILE A 166 16.68 -8.96 1.45
N ASN A 167 15.88 -10.04 1.42
CA ASN A 167 16.23 -11.31 2.02
C ASN A 167 17.44 -11.96 1.35
N ASP A 168 17.50 -11.95 0.03
CA ASP A 168 18.62 -12.49 -0.74
C ASP A 168 19.93 -11.77 -0.40
N LEU A 169 19.88 -10.44 -0.21
CA LEU A 169 21.05 -9.67 0.21
C LEU A 169 21.50 -10.01 1.64
N MET A 170 20.56 -10.26 2.55
CA MET A 170 20.86 -10.65 3.93
C MET A 170 21.28 -12.11 4.08
N ASN A 171 20.79 -12.97 3.19
CA ASN A 171 21.02 -14.42 3.22
C ASN A 171 21.39 -14.91 1.82
N PRO A 172 22.58 -14.57 1.31
CA PRO A 172 23.00 -14.97 -0.04
C PRO A 172 23.08 -16.49 -0.18
N GLU A 173 22.74 -17.00 -1.36
CA GLU A 173 22.77 -18.44 -1.66
C GLU A 173 24.18 -18.96 -1.96
N PHE A 174 25.10 -18.08 -2.41
CA PHE A 174 26.44 -18.47 -2.86
C PHE A 174 27.51 -18.15 -1.80
N GLU A 175 28.47 -19.07 -1.64
CA GLU A 175 29.55 -18.95 -0.65
C GLU A 175 30.52 -17.79 -0.89
N ASP A 176 30.59 -17.27 -2.11
CA ASP A 176 31.41 -16.12 -2.51
C ASP A 176 30.74 -14.78 -2.24
N GLU A 177 29.47 -14.77 -1.88
CA GLU A 177 28.73 -13.58 -1.49
C GLU A 177 28.77 -13.38 0.03
N SER A 178 28.92 -12.13 0.46
CA SER A 178 28.90 -11.78 1.88
C SER A 178 27.54 -11.22 2.27
N PRO A 179 26.90 -11.67 3.37
CA PRO A 179 25.67 -11.11 3.87
C PRO A 179 25.79 -9.61 4.13
N VAL A 180 24.81 -8.83 3.66
CA VAL A 180 24.72 -7.39 3.88
C VAL A 180 23.38 -7.07 4.50
N ASN A 181 23.37 -6.29 5.58
CA ASN A 181 22.13 -5.75 6.16
C ASN A 181 21.75 -4.43 5.43
N PRO A 182 20.76 -4.43 4.52
CA PRO A 182 20.41 -3.22 3.78
C PRO A 182 19.83 -2.10 4.65
N PHE A 183 19.46 -2.40 5.90
CA PHE A 183 18.91 -1.44 6.86
C PHE A 183 20.00 -0.75 7.70
N ASP A 184 21.25 -1.14 7.58
CA ASP A 184 22.34 -0.52 8.30
C ASP A 184 22.68 0.87 7.75
N LEU A 185 22.94 1.84 8.63
CA LEU A 185 23.27 3.20 8.22
C LEU A 185 24.70 3.33 7.70
N TRP A 186 25.64 2.53 8.21
CA TRP A 186 27.08 2.62 7.88
C TRP A 186 27.50 1.59 6.84
N GLU A 187 27.00 0.36 6.94
CA GLU A 187 27.42 -0.78 6.10
C GLU A 187 26.29 -1.30 5.21
N GLY A 188 25.15 -0.60 5.19
CA GLY A 188 24.01 -0.98 4.36
C GLY A 188 24.18 -0.60 2.89
N ALA A 189 23.17 -0.88 2.08
CA ALA A 189 23.21 -0.65 0.63
C ALA A 189 22.02 0.16 0.12
N ASN A 190 22.26 1.03 -0.85
CA ASN A 190 21.22 1.78 -1.52
C ASN A 190 20.44 0.86 -2.46
N PHE A 191 19.11 0.97 -2.47
CA PHE A 191 18.26 0.24 -3.39
C PHE A 191 17.96 1.09 -4.63
N LYS A 192 18.48 0.67 -5.78
CA LYS A 192 18.19 1.26 -7.10
C LYS A 192 16.90 0.65 -7.62
N MET A 193 15.81 1.35 -7.43
CA MET A 193 14.51 0.94 -7.89
C MET A 193 14.36 1.25 -9.38
N LYS A 194 14.13 0.21 -10.16
CA LYS A 194 13.87 0.28 -11.61
C LYS A 194 12.57 -0.44 -11.89
N ILE A 195 11.53 0.32 -12.18
CA ILE A 195 10.20 -0.21 -12.46
C ILE A 195 9.98 -0.19 -13.96
N ARG A 196 9.44 -1.26 -14.49
CA ARG A 196 8.97 -1.33 -15.87
C ARG A 196 7.63 -2.03 -15.95
N LYS A 197 6.86 -1.74 -16.99
CA LYS A 197 5.60 -2.42 -17.25
C LYS A 197 5.83 -3.66 -18.07
N VAL A 198 5.43 -4.82 -17.54
CA VAL A 198 5.47 -6.11 -18.25
C VAL A 198 4.05 -6.68 -18.20
N GLU A 199 3.48 -6.99 -19.36
CA GLU A 199 2.12 -7.54 -19.47
C GLU A 199 1.02 -6.76 -18.72
N GLY A 200 1.21 -5.45 -18.65
CA GLY A 200 0.27 -4.56 -17.96
C GLY A 200 0.55 -4.32 -16.47
N TYR A 201 1.51 -5.05 -15.87
CA TYR A 201 1.85 -4.98 -14.45
C TYR A 201 3.21 -4.35 -14.21
N SER A 202 3.36 -3.68 -13.06
CA SER A 202 4.67 -3.17 -12.62
C SER A 202 5.59 -4.32 -12.25
N ASN A 203 6.79 -4.33 -12.81
CA ASN A 203 7.82 -5.31 -12.56
C ASN A 203 9.09 -4.64 -12.02
N TYR A 204 9.72 -5.27 -11.02
CA TYR A 204 10.89 -4.78 -10.29
C TYR A 204 12.14 -5.63 -10.55
N ASP A 205 12.13 -6.50 -11.57
CA ASP A 205 13.20 -7.45 -11.89
C ASP A 205 14.58 -6.78 -12.08
N LYS A 206 14.57 -5.57 -12.63
CA LYS A 206 15.79 -4.77 -12.86
C LYS A 206 16.23 -3.94 -11.65
N SER A 207 15.45 -3.96 -10.56
CA SER A 207 15.84 -3.29 -9.32
C SER A 207 16.93 -4.10 -8.62
N GLU A 208 17.90 -3.41 -8.04
CA GLU A 208 19.08 -4.03 -7.43
C GLU A 208 19.59 -3.19 -6.26
N PHE A 209 20.32 -3.82 -5.35
CA PHE A 209 21.10 -3.11 -4.35
C PHE A 209 22.44 -2.67 -4.92
N ASP A 210 22.93 -1.54 -4.46
CA ASP A 210 24.27 -1.04 -4.76
C ASP A 210 25.32 -1.72 -3.86
N THR A 211 26.58 -1.45 -4.11
CA THR A 211 27.65 -1.85 -3.18
C THR A 211 27.42 -1.23 -1.80
N PRO A 212 27.74 -1.95 -0.71
CA PRO A 212 27.60 -1.42 0.64
C PRO A 212 28.36 -0.11 0.84
N SER A 213 27.74 0.84 1.51
CA SER A 213 28.33 2.14 1.82
C SER A 213 27.57 2.80 2.98
N ALA A 214 28.22 3.74 3.67
CA ALA A 214 27.51 4.59 4.59
C ALA A 214 26.44 5.43 3.88
N LEU A 215 25.32 5.70 4.56
CA LEU A 215 24.26 6.55 4.04
C LEU A 215 24.78 7.98 3.82
N LEU A 216 25.46 8.52 4.83
CA LEU A 216 26.14 9.81 4.83
C LEU A 216 27.49 9.67 5.55
N GLU A 217 28.35 10.69 5.39
CA GLU A 217 29.62 10.78 6.10
C GLU A 217 29.46 11.37 7.51
N ASP A 218 28.33 12.01 7.80
CA ASP A 218 28.04 12.76 9.01
C ASP A 218 27.09 11.97 9.93
N ASP A 219 27.60 11.50 11.05
CA ASP A 219 26.86 10.72 12.05
C ASP A 219 25.74 11.54 12.70
N GLU A 220 25.92 12.85 12.95
CA GLU A 220 24.88 13.70 13.54
C GLU A 220 23.67 13.80 12.59
N ARG A 221 23.96 13.91 11.31
CA ARG A 221 22.91 13.92 10.27
C ARG A 221 22.21 12.58 10.14
N MET A 222 22.94 11.48 10.29
CA MET A 222 22.33 10.14 10.29
C MET A 222 21.44 9.92 11.51
N GLU A 223 21.81 10.46 12.67
CA GLU A 223 20.99 10.44 13.89
C GLU A 223 19.68 11.24 13.69
N GLU A 224 19.75 12.43 13.08
CA GLU A 224 18.55 13.22 12.73
C GLU A 224 17.60 12.41 11.82
N ILE A 225 18.15 11.75 10.80
CA ILE A 225 17.39 10.89 9.88
C ILE A 225 16.72 9.74 10.64
N TRP A 226 17.48 9.05 11.51
CA TRP A 226 16.95 7.96 12.31
C TRP A 226 15.83 8.41 13.25
N ASN A 227 16.00 9.56 13.91
CA ASN A 227 14.99 10.14 14.80
C ASN A 227 13.74 10.67 14.08
N SER A 228 13.81 10.92 12.77
CA SER A 228 12.68 11.40 11.97
C SER A 228 11.76 10.30 11.43
N GLN A 229 12.04 9.05 11.75
CA GLN A 229 11.26 7.90 11.28
C GLN A 229 9.85 7.88 11.88
N SER A 230 8.91 7.37 11.10
CA SER A 230 7.57 7.04 11.57
C SER A 230 7.58 5.71 12.33
N SER A 231 6.78 5.61 13.39
CA SER A 231 6.58 4.33 14.09
C SER A 231 5.92 3.30 13.16
N LEU A 232 6.53 2.14 13.06
CA LEU A 232 6.00 0.99 12.30
C LEU A 232 4.98 0.19 13.13
N LYS A 233 5.13 0.18 14.47
CA LYS A 233 4.16 -0.43 15.39
C LYS A 233 2.80 0.24 15.30
N GLU A 234 2.77 1.56 15.09
CA GLU A 234 1.51 2.30 14.91
C GLU A 234 0.71 1.76 13.73
N LEU A 235 1.38 1.32 12.64
CA LEU A 235 0.71 0.84 11.42
C LEU A 235 -0.06 -0.48 11.64
N VAL A 236 0.31 -1.24 12.64
CA VAL A 236 -0.31 -2.53 13.01
C VAL A 236 -1.07 -2.45 14.32
N SER A 237 -1.32 -1.25 14.84
CA SER A 237 -2.15 -1.05 16.02
C SER A 237 -3.62 -1.31 15.71
N ALA A 238 -4.39 -1.80 16.68
CA ALA A 238 -5.78 -2.24 16.48
C ALA A 238 -6.71 -1.13 15.96
N ASP A 239 -6.43 0.12 16.31
CA ASP A 239 -7.20 1.30 15.87
C ASP A 239 -7.05 1.62 14.36
N LYS A 240 -6.05 1.04 13.69
CA LYS A 240 -5.86 1.16 12.23
C LYS A 240 -6.65 0.12 11.41
N PHE A 241 -7.39 -0.74 12.08
CA PHE A 241 -8.20 -1.77 11.43
C PHE A 241 -9.69 -1.53 11.72
N LYS A 242 -10.50 -1.73 10.70
CA LYS A 242 -11.95 -1.76 10.87
C LYS A 242 -12.37 -2.97 11.68
N SER A 243 -13.49 -2.86 12.38
CA SER A 243 -14.06 -3.98 13.12
C SER A 243 -14.48 -5.11 12.18
N TYR A 244 -14.61 -6.32 12.74
CA TYR A 244 -15.11 -7.48 12.00
C TYR A 244 -16.47 -7.20 11.35
N ASP A 245 -17.40 -6.55 12.08
CA ASP A 245 -18.75 -6.29 11.60
C ASP A 245 -18.76 -5.30 10.43
N GLU A 246 -17.96 -4.23 10.48
CA GLU A 246 -17.81 -3.28 9.37
C GLU A 246 -17.23 -3.94 8.12
N LEU A 247 -16.22 -4.80 8.30
CA LEU A 247 -15.62 -5.57 7.21
C LEU A 247 -16.59 -6.59 6.63
N LYS A 248 -17.38 -7.25 7.47
CA LYS A 248 -18.41 -8.20 7.06
C LYS A 248 -19.53 -7.52 6.26
N GLU A 249 -20.04 -6.39 6.75
CA GLU A 249 -21.05 -5.59 6.03
C GLU A 249 -20.53 -5.16 4.65
N LYS A 250 -19.28 -4.68 4.58
CA LYS A 250 -18.65 -4.34 3.31
C LYS A 250 -18.51 -5.55 2.39
N LEU A 251 -18.12 -6.71 2.93
CA LEU A 251 -17.98 -7.96 2.17
C LEU A 251 -19.34 -8.37 1.57
N ASP A 252 -20.38 -8.40 2.39
CA ASP A 252 -21.73 -8.79 1.97
C ASP A 252 -22.27 -7.87 0.88
N ARG A 253 -22.03 -6.57 1.00
CA ARG A 253 -22.38 -5.57 -0.03
C ARG A 253 -21.61 -5.81 -1.32
N VAL A 254 -20.29 -6.00 -1.23
CA VAL A 254 -19.41 -6.16 -2.42
C VAL A 254 -19.73 -7.46 -3.16
N LEU A 255 -20.04 -8.54 -2.44
CA LEU A 255 -20.38 -9.85 -3.02
C LEU A 255 -21.86 -9.98 -3.37
N GLY A 256 -22.72 -9.04 -2.95
CA GLY A 256 -24.16 -9.12 -3.16
C GLY A 256 -24.83 -10.22 -2.31
N LEU A 257 -24.27 -10.53 -1.13
CA LEU A 257 -24.77 -11.57 -0.22
C LEU A 257 -25.83 -11.04 0.77
N GLY A 258 -26.01 -9.71 0.88
CA GLY A 258 -27.08 -9.11 1.66
C GLY A 258 -28.46 -9.36 1.03
N GLU A 259 -29.51 -9.45 1.85
CA GLU A 259 -30.87 -9.51 1.35
C GLU A 259 -31.11 -8.40 0.33
N MET A 260 -31.45 -8.78 -0.90
CA MET A 260 -31.74 -7.87 -2.00
C MET A 260 -32.89 -6.94 -1.57
N SER A 261 -32.55 -5.74 -1.12
CA SER A 261 -33.49 -4.62 -1.22
C SER A 261 -33.88 -4.51 -2.67
N LYS A 262 -35.13 -4.83 -2.98
CA LYS A 262 -35.69 -4.94 -4.33
C LYS A 262 -35.13 -3.82 -5.22
N PRO A 263 -34.54 -4.13 -6.38
CA PRO A 263 -34.10 -3.11 -7.31
C PRO A 263 -35.35 -2.31 -7.72
N LYS A 264 -35.33 -0.98 -7.57
CA LYS A 264 -36.23 -0.13 -8.33
C LYS A 264 -35.97 -0.44 -9.79
N GLN A 265 -36.92 -1.09 -10.44
CA GLN A 265 -36.97 -1.24 -11.89
C GLN A 265 -36.92 0.18 -12.49
N GLN A 266 -35.76 0.58 -12.94
CA GLN A 266 -35.64 1.55 -14.03
C GLN A 266 -35.66 0.73 -15.31
N GLU A 267 -36.79 0.76 -16.00
CA GLU A 267 -36.88 0.33 -17.39
C GLU A 267 -35.92 1.21 -18.21
N VAL A 268 -34.81 0.63 -18.65
CA VAL A 268 -33.96 1.19 -19.68
C VAL A 268 -34.40 0.58 -21.01
N PRO A 269 -34.66 1.39 -22.06
CA PRO A 269 -34.99 0.85 -23.37
C PRO A 269 -33.80 0.06 -23.92
N PHE A 270 -34.09 -1.14 -24.39
CA PHE A 270 -33.17 -1.99 -25.12
C PHE A 270 -32.86 -1.33 -26.47
N ASP A 271 -31.66 -0.80 -26.63
CA ASP A 271 -31.09 -0.49 -27.94
C ASP A 271 -29.96 -1.48 -28.23
N GLY A 272 -30.10 -2.10 -29.41
CA GLY A 272 -29.34 -3.27 -29.78
C GLY A 272 -27.93 -2.98 -30.25
N GLY A 273 -27.01 -3.81 -29.79
CA GLY A 273 -25.85 -4.24 -30.57
C GLY A 273 -24.57 -3.49 -30.39
N GLU A 274 -23.68 -4.07 -29.57
CA GLU A 274 -22.30 -4.31 -29.99
C GLU A 274 -21.70 -5.44 -29.13
N ALA A 275 -21.01 -6.37 -29.78
CA ALA A 275 -20.48 -7.57 -29.19
C ALA A 275 -19.41 -7.22 -28.13
N TYR A 276 -19.68 -7.57 -26.87
CA TYR A 276 -18.73 -7.51 -25.77
C TYR A 276 -17.53 -8.43 -26.04
N THR A 277 -16.37 -7.86 -26.29
CA THR A 277 -15.10 -8.57 -26.21
C THR A 277 -14.65 -8.59 -24.76
N PRO A 278 -14.53 -9.76 -24.09
CA PRO A 278 -14.04 -9.83 -22.73
C PRO A 278 -12.58 -9.31 -22.67
N PRO A 279 -12.21 -8.59 -21.59
CA PRO A 279 -10.83 -8.21 -21.39
C PRO A 279 -9.93 -9.45 -21.31
N PRO A 280 -8.65 -9.35 -21.75
CA PRO A 280 -7.73 -10.47 -21.73
C PRO A 280 -7.62 -11.05 -20.31
N LYS A 281 -7.61 -12.39 -20.24
CA LYS A 281 -7.40 -13.13 -18.98
C LYS A 281 -6.17 -12.55 -18.27
N PRO A 282 -6.24 -12.32 -16.94
CA PRO A 282 -5.04 -12.00 -16.17
C PRO A 282 -4.03 -13.13 -16.40
N ALA A 283 -2.79 -12.77 -16.77
CA ALA A 283 -1.69 -13.70 -16.80
C ALA A 283 -1.60 -14.42 -15.45
N GLU A 284 -1.41 -15.72 -15.49
CA GLU A 284 -1.14 -16.56 -14.32
C GLU A 284 0.00 -15.89 -13.55
N GLN A 285 -0.34 -15.31 -12.41
CA GLN A 285 0.66 -14.86 -11.46
C GLN A 285 1.31 -16.11 -10.91
N ASP A 286 2.64 -16.18 -10.91
CA ASP A 286 3.42 -17.22 -10.28
C ASP A 286 2.68 -17.73 -9.03
N GLU A 287 2.32 -19.02 -9.03
CA GLU A 287 1.72 -19.69 -7.89
C GLU A 287 2.80 -19.71 -6.80
N ASP A 288 2.88 -18.61 -6.04
CA ASP A 288 3.75 -18.53 -4.89
C ASP A 288 3.36 -19.66 -3.93
N ASP A 289 4.34 -20.40 -3.46
CA ASP A 289 4.24 -21.47 -2.44
C ASP A 289 3.41 -21.01 -1.22
N GLU A 290 3.43 -19.70 -0.91
CA GLU A 290 2.59 -19.05 0.11
C GLU A 290 1.08 -19.15 -0.14
N SER A 291 0.63 -19.36 -1.40
CA SER A 291 -0.79 -19.52 -1.69
C SER A 291 -1.31 -20.90 -1.24
N LEU A 292 -0.51 -21.93 -1.42
CA LEU A 292 -0.81 -23.29 -0.96
C LEU A 292 -0.83 -23.35 0.57
N ASP A 293 0.18 -22.72 1.22
CA ASP A 293 0.30 -22.64 2.69
C ASP A 293 -0.87 -21.87 3.32
N TYR A 294 -1.34 -20.81 2.65
CA TYR A 294 -2.53 -20.07 3.09
C TYR A 294 -3.79 -20.93 3.10
N PHE A 295 -4.05 -21.66 2.03
CA PHE A 295 -5.25 -22.50 1.94
C PHE A 295 -5.15 -23.77 2.80
N GLN A 296 -3.95 -24.31 2.98
CA GLN A 296 -3.72 -25.43 3.89
C GLN A 296 -4.01 -25.03 5.34
N LYS A 297 -3.51 -23.88 5.80
CA LYS A 297 -3.84 -23.32 7.12
C LYS A 297 -5.31 -22.98 7.29
N LEU A 298 -5.99 -22.52 6.22
CA LEU A 298 -7.43 -22.30 6.25
C LEU A 298 -8.20 -23.62 6.45
N ALA A 299 -7.76 -24.71 5.82
CA ALA A 299 -8.39 -26.03 5.96
C ALA A 299 -8.17 -26.65 7.35
N GLU A 300 -7.05 -26.32 8.03
CA GLU A 300 -6.74 -26.81 9.39
C GLU A 300 -7.50 -26.06 10.50
N THR A 301 -8.02 -24.86 10.20
CA THR A 301 -8.73 -23.99 11.17
C THR A 301 -10.25 -24.02 11.05
N ALA A 302 -10.80 -24.82 10.12
CA ALA A 302 -12.24 -25.03 9.89
C ALA A 302 -12.71 -26.34 10.52
#